data_055f3b8bbb167f4c97ca7ac83a4f1ca7
#
_entry.id   055f3b8bbb167f4c97ca7ac83a4f1ca7
#
_cell.length_a   1.000
_cell.length_b   1.000
_cell.length_c   1.000
_cell.angle_alpha   90.00
_cell.angle_beta   90.00
_cell.angle_gamma   90.00
#
_symmetry.space_group_name_H-M   'P 1'
#
loop_
_entity.id
_entity.type
_entity.pdbx_description
1 polymer ?
#
loop_
_entity_poly.entity_id
_entity_poly.type
_entity_poly.pdbx_seq_one_letter_code
_entity_poly.pdbx_strand_id
1 'polypeptide(L)'
;IIFDGHEAHQTCEGPKLYKRGEYYYIFHPAGGVPTGWQVVLRSKNIYGPYEWKKVLAQGDSPINGPHQGAWVDTPTGEDWFLHFQDVGAYGRLVHLQPMKWVNDWPVIGIDKDGDGCGDPVLVYKKPNVGKTYPICTPQESDEFDGYTLSPQWQWHANINEKWAYYAGDQGIVRLYSYPVVKDCKNLWD
;
A
#
# COMPACT_ATOMS: atom_id res chain seq x y z
N ILE A 1 -0.54 22.85 12.22
CA ILE A 1 -1.49 21.89 11.59
C ILE A 1 -1.63 22.34 10.15
N ILE A 2 -1.39 21.45 9.20
CA ILE A 2 -1.53 21.69 7.76
C ILE A 2 -2.95 21.38 7.30
N PHE A 3 -3.52 20.30 7.83
CA PHE A 3 -4.85 19.82 7.54
C PHE A 3 -5.46 19.18 8.79
N ASP A 4 -6.74 19.45 9.03
CA ASP A 4 -7.53 18.81 10.08
C ASP A 4 -8.66 18.00 9.42
N GLY A 5 -8.59 16.69 9.55
CA GLY A 5 -9.56 15.78 8.97
C GLY A 5 -10.65 15.28 9.93
N HIS A 6 -10.69 15.77 11.17
CA HIS A 6 -11.57 15.20 12.21
C HIS A 6 -13.05 15.17 11.83
N GLU A 7 -13.55 16.14 11.08
CA GLU A 7 -14.97 16.17 10.70
C GLU A 7 -15.28 15.34 9.43
N ALA A 8 -14.50 15.54 8.36
CA ALA A 8 -14.80 14.98 7.05
C ALA A 8 -13.97 13.74 6.70
N HIS A 9 -12.80 13.59 7.27
CA HIS A 9 -11.80 12.58 6.91
C HIS A 9 -11.17 11.96 8.16
N GLN A 10 -12.00 11.35 8.99
CA GLN A 10 -11.54 10.65 10.20
C GLN A 10 -10.48 9.61 9.87
N THR A 11 -9.60 9.34 10.84
CA THR A 11 -8.49 8.38 10.68
C THR A 11 -7.53 8.71 9.53
N CYS A 12 -7.27 10.01 9.29
CA CYS A 12 -6.20 10.42 8.39
C CYS A 12 -4.86 9.90 8.87
N GLU A 13 -4.15 9.15 8.03
CA GLU A 13 -2.89 8.51 8.41
C GLU A 13 -1.96 8.34 7.20
N GLY A 14 -0.73 7.86 7.43
CA GLY A 14 0.22 7.48 6.39
C GLY A 14 0.45 8.50 5.27
N PRO A 15 0.59 9.81 5.55
CA PRO A 15 0.70 10.82 4.51
C PRO A 15 1.98 10.65 3.68
N LYS A 16 1.86 10.88 2.37
CA LYS A 16 2.98 10.87 1.42
C LYS A 16 3.01 12.19 0.68
N LEU A 17 4.13 12.91 0.79
CA LEU A 17 4.34 14.20 0.16
C LEU A 17 5.03 14.03 -1.19
N TYR A 18 4.48 14.68 -2.20
CA TYR A 18 5.03 14.76 -3.56
C TYR A 18 5.10 16.19 -4.03
N LYS A 19 6.01 16.46 -4.98
CA LYS A 19 6.09 17.71 -5.74
C LYS A 19 5.87 17.41 -7.22
N ARG A 20 4.87 18.08 -7.84
CA ARG A 20 4.62 18.00 -9.28
C ARG A 20 4.26 19.39 -9.82
N GLY A 21 5.02 19.86 -10.80
CA GLY A 21 4.86 21.20 -11.33
C GLY A 21 4.96 22.26 -10.23
N GLU A 22 3.97 23.12 -10.13
CA GLU A 22 3.92 24.20 -9.12
C GLU A 22 3.35 23.73 -7.78
N TYR A 23 2.79 22.51 -7.69
CA TYR A 23 2.05 22.06 -6.53
C TYR A 23 2.82 21.07 -5.66
N TYR A 24 2.57 21.15 -4.36
CA TYR A 24 2.84 20.12 -3.36
C TYR A 24 1.55 19.33 -3.15
N TYR A 25 1.68 18.02 -3.11
CA TYR A 25 0.57 17.08 -2.92
C TYR A 25 0.82 16.23 -1.70
N ILE A 26 -0.19 16.07 -0.86
CA ILE A 26 -0.14 15.11 0.24
C ILE A 26 -1.24 14.08 0.00
N PHE A 27 -0.83 12.85 -0.23
CA PHE A 27 -1.73 11.71 -0.38
C PHE A 27 -1.89 11.04 0.97
N HIS A 28 -3.11 10.86 1.43
CA HIS A 28 -3.39 10.13 2.66
C HIS A 28 -4.73 9.40 2.57
N PRO A 29 -4.87 8.21 3.19
CA PRO A 29 -6.16 7.57 3.35
C PRO A 29 -6.95 8.22 4.49
N ALA A 30 -8.25 7.96 4.50
CA ALA A 30 -9.17 8.30 5.58
C ALA A 30 -10.31 7.28 5.63
N GLY A 31 -11.14 7.31 6.68
CA GLY A 31 -12.34 6.47 6.83
C GLY A 31 -12.07 5.04 7.34
N GLY A 32 -10.84 4.75 7.75
CA GLY A 32 -10.44 3.44 8.28
C GLY A 32 -10.26 2.35 7.21
N VAL A 33 -9.59 1.28 7.59
CA VAL A 33 -9.16 0.22 6.66
C VAL A 33 -10.30 -0.49 5.93
N PRO A 34 -11.43 -0.88 6.57
CA PRO A 34 -12.48 -1.62 5.87
C PRO A 34 -13.31 -0.77 4.92
N THR A 35 -13.43 0.53 5.15
CA THR A 35 -14.41 1.41 4.49
C THR A 35 -13.83 2.72 4.00
N GLY A 36 -12.50 2.85 4.02
CA GLY A 36 -11.82 4.10 3.74
C GLY A 36 -11.79 4.51 2.27
N TRP A 37 -11.17 5.63 2.06
CA TRP A 37 -10.97 6.26 0.75
C TRP A 37 -9.64 7.00 0.72
N GLN A 38 -9.19 7.35 -0.48
CA GLN A 38 -7.98 8.14 -0.69
C GLN A 38 -8.33 9.61 -0.82
N VAL A 39 -7.65 10.44 -0.05
CA VAL A 39 -7.70 11.90 -0.12
C VAL A 39 -6.38 12.43 -0.64
N VAL A 40 -6.44 13.50 -1.40
CA VAL A 40 -5.26 14.26 -1.80
C VAL A 40 -5.44 15.72 -1.42
N LEU A 41 -4.43 16.25 -0.75
CA LEU A 41 -4.30 17.67 -0.47
C LEU A 41 -3.39 18.30 -1.52
N ARG A 42 -3.68 19.53 -1.95
CA ARG A 42 -2.87 20.27 -2.92
C ARG A 42 -2.63 21.71 -2.46
N SER A 43 -1.40 22.20 -2.59
CA SER A 43 -1.04 23.60 -2.36
C SER A 43 0.16 24.01 -3.21
N LYS A 44 0.23 25.30 -3.58
CA LYS A 44 1.45 25.89 -4.17
C LYS A 44 2.52 26.19 -3.12
N ASN A 45 2.17 26.23 -1.85
CA ASN A 45 3.11 26.42 -0.74
C ASN A 45 3.13 25.15 0.12
N ILE A 46 4.33 24.66 0.44
CA ILE A 46 4.50 23.45 1.27
C ILE A 46 3.85 23.56 2.65
N TYR A 47 3.70 24.76 3.17
CA TYR A 47 3.05 25.02 4.46
C TYR A 47 1.54 25.30 4.33
N GLY A 48 0.99 25.26 3.10
CA GLY A 48 -0.42 25.51 2.82
C GLY A 48 -0.73 27.00 2.56
N PRO A 49 -2.02 27.38 2.54
CA PRO A 49 -3.14 26.49 2.82
C PRO A 49 -3.32 25.41 1.75
N TYR A 50 -3.83 24.26 2.17
CA TYR A 50 -4.14 23.14 1.28
C TYR A 50 -5.63 23.07 0.98
N GLU A 51 -5.98 22.88 -0.29
CA GLU A 51 -7.28 22.40 -0.73
C GLU A 51 -7.25 20.87 -0.82
N TRP A 52 -8.39 20.21 -0.74
CA TRP A 52 -8.46 18.77 -0.74
C TRP A 52 -9.52 18.20 -1.68
N LYS A 53 -9.29 16.95 -2.14
CA LYS A 53 -10.28 16.13 -2.85
C LYS A 53 -10.20 14.69 -2.39
N LYS A 54 -11.35 14.01 -2.36
CA LYS A 54 -11.42 12.55 -2.40
C LYS A 54 -11.20 12.15 -3.86
N VAL A 55 -10.24 11.24 -4.10
CA VAL A 55 -9.78 10.90 -5.46
C VAL A 55 -9.91 9.41 -5.79
N LEU A 56 -10.18 8.57 -4.79
CA LEU A 56 -10.46 7.14 -4.96
C LEU A 56 -11.32 6.67 -3.79
N ALA A 57 -12.42 6.01 -4.09
CA ALA A 57 -13.27 5.35 -3.11
C ALA A 57 -13.76 4.01 -3.67
N GLN A 58 -14.38 3.17 -2.85
CA GLN A 58 -14.89 1.88 -3.31
C GLN A 58 -15.82 2.00 -4.51
N GLY A 59 -16.77 2.95 -4.49
CA GLY A 59 -17.81 3.09 -5.50
C GLY A 59 -18.58 1.78 -5.70
N ASP A 60 -18.78 1.40 -6.95
CA ASP A 60 -19.41 0.11 -7.32
C ASP A 60 -18.42 -1.07 -7.38
N SER A 61 -17.15 -0.84 -7.03
CA SER A 61 -16.11 -1.87 -7.07
C SER A 61 -16.23 -2.85 -5.90
N PRO A 62 -15.87 -4.14 -6.07
CA PRO A 62 -15.73 -5.07 -4.96
C PRO A 62 -14.47 -4.80 -4.11
N ILE A 63 -13.63 -3.86 -4.50
CA ILE A 63 -12.41 -3.50 -3.77
C ILE A 63 -12.76 -2.43 -2.74
N ASN A 64 -13.04 -2.86 -1.51
CA ASN A 64 -13.40 -1.98 -0.40
C ASN A 64 -12.18 -1.24 0.17
N GLY A 65 -12.42 -0.11 0.77
CA GLY A 65 -11.48 0.62 1.61
C GLY A 65 -10.10 0.89 0.99
N PRO A 66 -9.98 1.48 -0.22
CA PRO A 66 -8.67 1.80 -0.78
C PRO A 66 -7.84 2.59 0.24
N HIS A 67 -6.68 2.02 0.67
CA HIS A 67 -5.96 2.52 1.84
C HIS A 67 -4.45 2.51 1.65
N GLN A 68 -3.74 3.42 2.34
CA GLN A 68 -2.28 3.54 2.38
C GLN A 68 -1.61 3.59 1.00
N GLY A 69 -2.24 4.31 0.07
CA GLY A 69 -1.78 4.35 -1.30
C GLY A 69 -0.53 5.19 -1.55
N ALA A 70 0.09 4.95 -2.71
CA ALA A 70 1.24 5.68 -3.20
C ALA A 70 1.15 5.90 -4.72
N TRP A 71 1.39 7.13 -5.15
CA TRP A 71 1.60 7.45 -6.56
C TRP A 71 2.96 6.96 -7.00
N VAL A 72 2.99 6.32 -8.16
CA VAL A 72 4.21 5.89 -8.85
C VAL A 72 4.09 6.22 -10.34
N ASP A 73 5.19 6.51 -10.98
CA ASP A 73 5.28 6.71 -12.43
C ASP A 73 6.15 5.65 -13.09
N THR A 74 5.88 5.37 -14.36
CA THR A 74 6.71 4.46 -15.13
C THR A 74 7.82 5.24 -15.87
N PRO A 75 8.89 4.57 -16.30
CA PRO A 75 9.93 5.19 -17.16
C PRO A 75 9.38 5.79 -18.48
N THR A 76 8.19 5.39 -18.90
CA THR A 76 7.51 5.91 -20.11
C THR A 76 6.53 7.04 -19.82
N GLY A 77 6.41 7.48 -18.55
CA GLY A 77 5.57 8.60 -18.13
C GLY A 77 4.10 8.25 -17.91
N GLU A 78 3.74 6.98 -17.70
CA GLU A 78 2.42 6.62 -17.21
C GLU A 78 2.36 6.77 -15.70
N ASP A 79 1.27 7.33 -15.17
CA ASP A 79 1.00 7.46 -13.75
C ASP A 79 0.15 6.28 -13.26
N TRP A 80 0.48 5.77 -12.07
CA TRP A 80 -0.18 4.64 -11.45
C TRP A 80 -0.31 4.87 -9.95
N PHE A 81 -1.24 4.16 -9.31
CA PHE A 81 -1.47 4.26 -7.88
C PHE A 81 -1.53 2.88 -7.24
N LEU A 82 -0.67 2.64 -6.27
CA LEU A 82 -0.70 1.43 -5.45
C LEU A 82 -1.54 1.69 -4.20
N HIS A 83 -2.38 0.74 -3.82
CA HIS A 83 -3.09 0.76 -2.54
C HIS A 83 -3.35 -0.67 -2.08
N PHE A 84 -3.79 -0.86 -0.86
CA PHE A 84 -4.25 -2.16 -0.41
C PHE A 84 -5.76 -2.20 -0.18
N GLN A 85 -6.28 -3.43 -0.15
CA GLN A 85 -7.60 -3.82 0.32
C GLN A 85 -7.42 -4.77 1.50
N ASP A 86 -8.17 -4.59 2.59
CA ASP A 86 -8.19 -5.55 3.69
C ASP A 86 -9.18 -6.68 3.41
N VAL A 87 -8.68 -7.92 3.43
CA VAL A 87 -9.46 -9.13 3.11
C VAL A 87 -9.42 -10.12 4.30
N GLY A 88 -9.51 -9.59 5.51
CA GLY A 88 -9.59 -10.39 6.72
C GLY A 88 -8.40 -11.35 6.88
N ALA A 89 -8.67 -12.66 6.94
CA ALA A 89 -7.63 -13.68 7.15
C ALA A 89 -6.57 -13.76 6.03
N TYR A 90 -6.90 -13.26 4.85
CA TYR A 90 -5.94 -13.17 3.73
C TYR A 90 -5.02 -11.96 3.81
N GLY A 91 -5.27 -11.08 4.79
CA GLY A 91 -4.46 -9.88 5.00
C GLY A 91 -4.77 -8.76 4.03
N ARG A 92 -3.75 -7.97 3.71
CA ARG A 92 -3.84 -6.76 2.92
C ARG A 92 -3.38 -7.01 1.49
N LEU A 93 -4.33 -7.23 0.60
CA LEU A 93 -4.05 -7.44 -0.82
C LEU A 93 -3.71 -6.12 -1.50
N VAL A 94 -2.59 -6.08 -2.20
CA VAL A 94 -2.12 -4.89 -2.92
C VAL A 94 -2.73 -4.84 -4.31
N HIS A 95 -3.27 -3.69 -4.67
CA HIS A 95 -3.84 -3.38 -5.98
C HIS A 95 -3.03 -2.29 -6.67
N LEU A 96 -2.96 -2.35 -7.99
CA LEU A 96 -2.42 -1.31 -8.84
C LEU A 96 -3.55 -0.70 -9.68
N GLN A 97 -3.75 0.59 -9.54
CA GLN A 97 -4.79 1.33 -10.27
C GLN A 97 -4.20 2.24 -11.34
N PRO A 98 -4.87 2.39 -12.49
CA PRO A 98 -4.52 3.45 -13.42
C PRO A 98 -4.73 4.81 -12.76
N MET A 99 -3.88 5.77 -13.10
CA MET A 99 -4.00 7.12 -12.61
C MET A 99 -3.71 8.11 -13.76
N LYS A 100 -4.39 9.24 -13.75
CA LYS A 100 -4.13 10.36 -14.66
C LYS A 100 -4.30 11.69 -13.92
N TRP A 101 -3.66 12.72 -14.43
CA TRP A 101 -3.81 14.08 -13.92
C TRP A 101 -4.81 14.86 -14.76
N VAL A 102 -5.80 15.44 -14.12
CA VAL A 102 -6.83 16.29 -14.76
C VAL A 102 -6.94 17.59 -13.96
N ASN A 103 -6.66 18.73 -14.59
CA ASN A 103 -6.66 20.05 -13.93
C ASN A 103 -5.82 20.09 -12.65
N ASP A 104 -4.62 19.47 -12.71
CA ASP A 104 -3.70 19.31 -11.58
C ASP A 104 -4.30 18.55 -10.36
N TRP A 105 -5.25 17.67 -10.60
CA TRP A 105 -5.73 16.70 -9.63
C TRP A 105 -5.54 15.27 -10.14
N PRO A 106 -5.13 14.33 -9.28
CA PRO A 106 -5.10 12.93 -9.69
C PRO A 106 -6.53 12.38 -9.76
N VAL A 107 -6.80 11.65 -10.82
CA VAL A 107 -7.99 10.80 -10.96
C VAL A 107 -7.47 9.36 -10.96
N ILE A 108 -7.85 8.58 -9.95
CA ILE A 108 -7.33 7.24 -9.70
C ILE A 108 -8.44 6.22 -9.98
N GLY A 109 -8.09 5.13 -10.68
CA GLY A 109 -9.10 4.16 -11.13
C GLY A 109 -9.94 4.71 -12.28
N ILE A 110 -11.22 4.40 -12.30
CA ILE A 110 -12.18 4.86 -13.31
C ILE A 110 -13.20 5.79 -12.67
N ASP A 111 -13.16 7.04 -13.05
CA ASP A 111 -14.16 8.05 -12.73
C ASP A 111 -15.30 7.94 -13.75
N LYS A 112 -16.46 7.43 -13.32
CA LYS A 112 -17.61 7.13 -14.18
C LYS A 112 -18.56 8.31 -14.34
N ASP A 113 -18.64 9.16 -13.33
CA ASP A 113 -19.58 10.28 -13.24
C ASP A 113 -18.94 11.65 -13.43
N GLY A 114 -17.59 11.69 -13.48
CA GLY A 114 -16.85 12.91 -13.74
C GLY A 114 -16.65 13.83 -12.53
N ASP A 115 -16.85 13.32 -11.32
CA ASP A 115 -16.68 14.10 -10.08
C ASP A 115 -15.21 14.22 -9.65
N GLY A 116 -14.33 13.42 -10.25
CA GLY A 116 -12.89 13.35 -9.97
C GLY A 116 -12.51 12.31 -8.91
N CYS A 117 -13.47 11.53 -8.41
CA CYS A 117 -13.24 10.40 -7.52
C CYS A 117 -13.46 9.09 -8.28
N GLY A 118 -12.40 8.35 -8.56
CA GLY A 118 -12.55 7.08 -9.30
C GLY A 118 -12.89 5.89 -8.43
N ASP A 119 -13.36 4.82 -9.10
CA ASP A 119 -13.54 3.50 -8.54
C ASP A 119 -12.33 2.61 -8.85
N PRO A 120 -11.88 1.75 -7.93
CA PRO A 120 -10.85 0.76 -8.21
C PRO A 120 -11.28 -0.20 -9.33
N VAL A 121 -10.32 -0.62 -10.16
CA VAL A 121 -10.54 -1.62 -11.22
C VAL A 121 -9.89 -2.95 -10.86
N LEU A 122 -10.55 -4.07 -11.21
CA LEU A 122 -10.00 -5.42 -11.04
C LEU A 122 -9.09 -5.83 -12.21
N VAL A 123 -9.35 -5.29 -13.38
CA VAL A 123 -8.64 -5.63 -14.60
C VAL A 123 -8.31 -4.37 -15.37
N TYR A 124 -7.08 -4.24 -15.76
CA TYR A 124 -6.60 -3.13 -16.62
C TYR A 124 -5.41 -3.57 -17.47
N LYS A 125 -5.04 -2.76 -18.46
CA LYS A 125 -3.80 -3.00 -19.20
C LYS A 125 -2.60 -2.95 -18.26
N LYS A 126 -1.55 -3.72 -18.56
CA LYS A 126 -0.29 -3.63 -17.82
C LYS A 126 0.37 -2.26 -18.02
N PRO A 127 1.06 -1.73 -16.98
CA PRO A 127 1.91 -0.54 -17.13
C PRO A 127 2.91 -0.70 -18.27
N ASN A 128 3.08 0.34 -19.08
CA ASN A 128 4.17 0.40 -20.01
C ASN A 128 5.44 0.85 -19.28
N VAL A 129 6.38 -0.05 -19.11
CA VAL A 129 7.68 0.21 -18.47
C VAL A 129 8.83 0.30 -19.48
N GLY A 130 8.51 0.43 -20.79
CA GLY A 130 9.48 0.59 -21.86
C GLY A 130 10.14 -0.69 -22.35
N LYS A 131 9.92 -1.83 -21.68
CA LYS A 131 10.41 -3.14 -22.08
C LYS A 131 9.52 -4.27 -21.55
N THR A 132 9.65 -5.43 -22.19
CA THR A 132 8.96 -6.65 -21.72
C THR A 132 9.86 -7.41 -20.78
N TYR A 133 9.29 -7.82 -19.64
CA TYR A 133 9.92 -8.72 -18.69
C TYR A 133 9.30 -10.11 -18.78
N PRO A 134 10.05 -11.17 -18.51
CA PRO A 134 9.47 -12.50 -18.37
C PRO A 134 8.46 -12.51 -17.21
N ILE A 135 7.49 -13.41 -17.29
CA ILE A 135 6.59 -13.65 -16.16
C ILE A 135 7.42 -14.26 -15.04
N CYS A 136 7.43 -13.60 -13.91
CA CYS A 136 8.06 -14.08 -12.69
C CYS A 136 7.00 -14.17 -11.59
N THR A 137 7.06 -15.24 -10.81
CA THR A 137 6.33 -15.38 -9.56
C THR A 137 7.29 -15.22 -8.38
N PRO A 138 6.83 -14.71 -7.24
CA PRO A 138 7.62 -14.79 -6.00
C PRO A 138 7.99 -16.25 -5.73
N GLN A 139 9.10 -16.46 -5.05
CA GLN A 139 9.46 -17.79 -4.57
C GLN A 139 8.39 -18.32 -3.61
N GLU A 140 7.86 -19.51 -3.88
CA GLU A 140 6.78 -20.13 -3.11
C GLU A 140 7.30 -21.15 -2.10
N SER A 141 8.51 -21.65 -2.32
CA SER A 141 9.17 -22.65 -1.47
C SER A 141 10.58 -22.23 -1.13
N ASP A 142 11.12 -22.76 -0.05
CA ASP A 142 12.50 -22.57 0.37
C ASP A 142 13.08 -23.94 0.74
N GLU A 143 14.17 -24.31 0.12
CA GLU A 143 14.87 -25.57 0.37
C GLU A 143 15.84 -25.46 1.55
N PHE A 144 15.96 -24.27 2.14
CA PHE A 144 16.82 -23.98 3.30
C PHE A 144 18.27 -24.44 3.10
N ASP A 145 18.80 -24.25 1.90
CA ASP A 145 20.15 -24.64 1.49
C ASP A 145 21.25 -23.64 1.91
N GLY A 146 20.85 -22.60 2.65
CA GLY A 146 21.72 -21.60 3.22
C GLY A 146 21.76 -21.60 4.75
N TYR A 147 22.65 -20.81 5.32
CA TYR A 147 22.75 -20.59 6.77
C TYR A 147 22.00 -19.33 7.24
N THR A 148 21.26 -18.70 6.34
CA THR A 148 20.41 -17.54 6.60
C THR A 148 19.09 -17.69 5.88
N LEU A 149 18.03 -17.14 6.44
CA LEU A 149 16.72 -17.15 5.77
C LEU A 149 16.70 -16.19 4.58
N SER A 150 16.03 -16.61 3.51
CA SER A 150 15.75 -15.77 2.35
C SER A 150 14.81 -14.61 2.71
N PRO A 151 14.74 -13.53 1.88
CA PRO A 151 13.96 -12.33 2.19
C PRO A 151 12.45 -12.54 2.37
N GLN A 152 11.87 -13.65 1.90
CA GLN A 152 10.47 -13.98 2.14
C GLN A 152 10.16 -14.38 3.59
N TRP A 153 11.16 -14.71 4.37
CA TRP A 153 11.03 -15.06 5.77
C TRP A 153 11.22 -13.82 6.63
N GLN A 154 10.33 -13.62 7.56
CA GLN A 154 10.42 -12.52 8.53
C GLN A 154 10.01 -13.01 9.91
N TRP A 155 10.68 -12.50 10.91
CA TRP A 155 10.29 -12.70 12.29
C TRP A 155 9.17 -11.73 12.64
N HIS A 156 8.21 -12.22 13.40
CA HIS A 156 7.28 -11.35 14.09
C HIS A 156 8.00 -10.71 15.28
N ALA A 157 8.15 -9.41 15.28
CA ALA A 157 8.94 -8.65 16.26
C ALA A 157 10.46 -8.93 16.20
N ASN A 158 11.17 -8.69 17.28
CA ASN A 158 12.62 -8.80 17.35
C ASN A 158 13.08 -10.28 17.36
N ILE A 159 14.03 -10.59 16.52
CA ILE A 159 14.63 -11.93 16.45
C ILE A 159 15.33 -12.30 17.77
N ASN A 160 15.22 -13.58 18.14
CA ASN A 160 16.05 -14.21 19.15
C ASN A 160 16.71 -15.44 18.53
N GLU A 161 18.03 -15.50 18.56
CA GLU A 161 18.82 -16.58 17.96
C GLU A 161 18.49 -17.98 18.50
N LYS A 162 17.88 -18.07 19.68
CA LYS A 162 17.45 -19.33 20.29
C LYS A 162 16.15 -19.88 19.71
N TRP A 163 15.46 -19.14 18.84
CA TRP A 163 14.16 -19.56 18.30
C TRP A 163 14.28 -20.43 17.05
N ALA A 164 15.41 -20.36 16.37
CA ALA A 164 15.62 -21.15 15.16
C ALA A 164 17.07 -21.63 15.02
N TYR A 165 17.23 -22.73 14.33
CA TYR A 165 18.51 -23.25 13.90
C TYR A 165 18.47 -23.54 12.40
N TYR A 166 19.44 -23.05 11.67
CA TYR A 166 19.55 -23.22 10.22
C TYR A 166 20.66 -24.24 9.94
N ALA A 167 20.30 -25.34 9.29
CA ALA A 167 21.22 -26.37 8.86
C ALA A 167 21.22 -26.45 7.33
N GLY A 168 21.88 -25.47 6.69
CA GLY A 168 21.91 -25.36 5.24
C GLY A 168 22.53 -26.55 4.52
N ASP A 169 23.45 -27.27 5.17
CA ASP A 169 24.00 -28.53 4.68
C ASP A 169 23.01 -29.71 4.69
N GLN A 170 21.90 -29.57 5.40
CA GLN A 170 20.83 -30.56 5.50
C GLN A 170 19.53 -30.10 4.86
N GLY A 171 19.45 -28.87 4.34
CA GLY A 171 18.24 -28.31 3.77
C GLY A 171 17.08 -28.16 4.77
N ILE A 172 17.38 -27.82 6.02
CA ILE A 172 16.34 -27.72 7.07
C ILE A 172 16.50 -26.47 7.92
N VAL A 173 15.33 -25.99 8.39
CA VAL A 173 15.23 -25.05 9.50
C VAL A 173 14.48 -25.71 10.65
N ARG A 174 14.97 -25.56 11.86
CA ARG A 174 14.29 -25.97 13.09
C ARG A 174 13.75 -24.74 13.78
N LEU A 175 12.45 -24.69 13.98
CA LEU A 175 11.78 -23.68 14.80
C LEU A 175 11.50 -24.29 16.17
N TYR A 176 11.99 -23.63 17.22
CA TYR A 176 11.77 -24.08 18.58
C TYR A 176 10.50 -23.43 19.13
N SER A 177 9.63 -24.25 19.73
CA SER A 177 8.52 -23.74 20.51
C SER A 177 9.06 -22.97 21.72
N TYR A 178 8.65 -21.72 21.85
CA TYR A 178 9.07 -20.84 22.94
C TYR A 178 7.85 -20.29 23.65
N PRO A 179 7.87 -20.17 24.97
CA PRO A 179 6.75 -19.59 25.71
C PRO A 179 6.52 -18.14 25.26
N VAL A 180 5.28 -17.78 25.11
CA VAL A 180 4.90 -16.37 24.95
C VAL A 180 5.36 -15.61 26.19
N VAL A 181 5.92 -14.42 26.01
CA VAL A 181 6.39 -13.59 27.13
C VAL A 181 5.26 -13.39 28.13
N LYS A 182 5.63 -13.36 29.40
CA LYS A 182 4.67 -13.07 30.47
C LYS A 182 3.93 -11.78 30.16
N ASP A 183 2.63 -11.83 30.30
CA ASP A 183 1.71 -10.74 30.02
C ASP A 183 1.28 -10.55 28.55
N CYS A 184 1.89 -11.23 27.57
CA CYS A 184 1.36 -11.34 26.22
C CYS A 184 0.24 -12.40 26.17
N LYS A 185 -0.91 -12.05 25.62
CA LYS A 185 -2.06 -12.95 25.51
C LYS A 185 -2.21 -13.59 24.15
N ASN A 186 -1.59 -12.99 23.14
CA ASN A 186 -1.66 -13.41 21.76
C ASN A 186 -0.42 -12.90 20.98
N LEU A 187 -0.31 -13.27 19.71
CA LEU A 187 0.82 -12.88 18.85
C LEU A 187 0.80 -11.38 18.44
N TRP A 188 -0.21 -10.63 18.82
CA TRP A 188 -0.34 -9.21 18.47
C TRP A 188 0.06 -8.27 19.62
N ASP A 189 0.30 -8.82 20.80
CA ASP A 189 0.68 -8.07 22.00
C ASP A 189 2.17 -7.69 22.02
#